data_a13e45ecafda0eaf60f9710615b813f7
#
_entry.id   a13e45ecafda0eaf60f9710615b813f7
#
_cell.length_a   1.000
_cell.length_b   1.000
_cell.length_c   1.000
_cell.angle_alpha   90.00
_cell.angle_beta   90.00
_cell.angle_gamma   90.00
#
_symmetry.space_group_name_H-M   'P 1'
#
loop_
_entity.id
_entity.type
_entity.pdbx_description
1 polymer ?
#
loop_
_entity_poly.entity_id
_entity_poly.type
_entity_poly.pdbx_seq_one_letter_code
_entity_poly.pdbx_strand_id
1 'polypeptide(L)'
;MSKVIGIDLGTTNSCVAVVEGGKPVVITNAEGERTTPSVVAFTKDGERLVGGAAKRQIATNSGRTVSSIKRHMGSDYRVHIDGRDLTPQEISAMILTKIRRDAESYLGEPVT
;
A
#
# COMPACT_ATOMS: atom_id res chain seq x y z
N MET A 1 -18.95 -16.18 -2.97
CA MET A 1 -17.60 -16.77 -2.99
C MET A 1 -16.53 -15.69 -2.91
N SER A 2 -15.55 -15.89 -2.08
CA SER A 2 -14.41 -14.99 -2.04
C SER A 2 -13.42 -15.35 -3.16
N LYS A 3 -12.62 -14.36 -3.56
CA LYS A 3 -11.59 -14.56 -4.58
C LYS A 3 -10.20 -14.51 -3.97
N VAL A 4 -9.28 -15.21 -4.60
CA VAL A 4 -7.87 -15.20 -4.20
C VAL A 4 -7.12 -14.27 -5.17
N ILE A 5 -6.32 -13.40 -4.61
CA ILE A 5 -5.51 -12.45 -5.40
C ILE A 5 -4.04 -12.68 -5.11
N GLY A 6 -3.20 -12.25 -6.06
CA GLY A 6 -1.76 -12.21 -5.86
C GLY A 6 -1.30 -10.77 -5.71
N ILE A 7 -0.48 -10.51 -4.73
CA ILE A 7 0.06 -9.17 -4.48
C ILE A 7 1.59 -9.22 -4.61
N ASP A 8 2.13 -8.31 -5.41
CA ASP A 8 3.56 -8.07 -5.47
C ASP A 8 3.84 -6.80 -4.68
N LEU A 9 4.36 -6.96 -3.47
CA LEU A 9 4.75 -5.84 -2.61
C LEU A 9 6.18 -5.44 -2.95
N GLY A 10 6.31 -4.55 -3.93
CA GLY A 10 7.62 -4.10 -4.36
C GLY A 10 8.18 -2.99 -3.48
N THR A 11 9.47 -2.72 -3.64
CA THR A 11 10.16 -1.67 -2.88
C THR A 11 9.62 -0.28 -3.23
N THR A 12 9.40 -0.03 -4.51
CA THR A 12 8.97 1.27 -5.02
C THR A 12 7.47 1.30 -5.34
N ASN A 13 6.99 0.25 -5.98
CA ASN A 13 5.59 0.12 -6.38
C ASN A 13 5.09 -1.27 -6.05
N SER A 14 3.79 -1.36 -5.78
CA SER A 14 3.12 -2.62 -5.53
C SER A 14 2.01 -2.80 -6.56
N CYS A 15 1.63 -4.05 -6.83
CA CYS A 15 0.51 -4.32 -7.72
C CYS A 15 -0.25 -5.55 -7.24
N VAL A 16 -1.46 -5.71 -7.75
CA VAL A 16 -2.32 -6.84 -7.40
C VAL A 16 -2.95 -7.40 -8.67
N ALA A 17 -3.08 -8.72 -8.72
CA ALA A 17 -3.69 -9.40 -9.85
C ALA A 17 -4.66 -10.47 -9.38
N VAL A 18 -5.65 -10.76 -10.21
CA VAL A 18 -6.58 -11.87 -10.00
C VAL A 18 -6.50 -12.76 -11.25
N VAL A 19 -6.75 -14.05 -11.07
CA VAL A 19 -6.78 -14.98 -12.21
C VAL A 19 -8.20 -15.02 -12.78
N GLU A 20 -8.33 -14.63 -14.05
CA GLU A 20 -9.59 -14.67 -14.78
C GLU A 20 -9.38 -15.43 -16.08
N GLY A 21 -10.24 -16.41 -16.35
CA GLY A 21 -10.12 -17.21 -17.57
C GLY A 21 -8.80 -17.93 -17.72
N GLY A 22 -8.17 -18.31 -16.60
CA GLY A 22 -6.87 -18.98 -16.63
C GLY A 22 -5.69 -18.05 -16.80
N LYS A 23 -5.91 -16.74 -16.82
CA LYS A 23 -4.84 -15.74 -17.00
C LYS A 23 -4.82 -14.72 -15.88
N PRO A 24 -3.63 -14.29 -15.42
CA PRO A 24 -3.54 -13.22 -14.44
C PRO A 24 -3.94 -11.88 -15.07
N VAL A 25 -4.78 -11.15 -14.37
CA VAL A 25 -5.24 -9.82 -14.78
C VAL A 25 -4.87 -8.83 -13.68
N VAL A 26 -4.09 -7.81 -14.03
CA VAL A 26 -3.71 -6.76 -13.08
C VAL A 26 -4.93 -5.89 -12.77
N ILE A 27 -5.21 -5.72 -11.49
CA ILE A 27 -6.34 -4.93 -11.02
C ILE A 27 -5.92 -3.46 -10.93
N THR A 28 -6.75 -2.57 -11.50
CA THR A 28 -6.53 -1.13 -11.30
C THR A 28 -6.98 -0.73 -9.89
N ASN A 29 -6.24 0.21 -9.30
CA ASN A 29 -6.56 0.71 -7.97
C ASN A 29 -7.68 1.77 -8.02
N ALA A 30 -8.04 2.31 -6.86
CA ALA A 30 -9.11 3.32 -6.77
C ALA A 30 -8.82 4.57 -7.60
N GLU A 31 -7.54 4.85 -7.86
CA GLU A 31 -7.11 5.99 -8.67
C GLU A 31 -7.03 5.66 -10.17
N GLY A 32 -7.41 4.46 -10.57
CA GLY A 32 -7.41 4.05 -11.97
C GLY A 32 -6.06 3.61 -12.51
N GLU A 33 -5.09 3.34 -11.65
CA GLU A 33 -3.75 2.95 -12.06
C GLU A 33 -3.48 1.47 -11.78
N ARG A 34 -2.58 0.88 -12.54
CA ARG A 34 -2.22 -0.55 -12.41
C ARG A 34 -1.22 -0.81 -11.29
N THR A 35 -0.48 0.21 -10.88
CA THR A 35 0.47 0.08 -9.77
C THR A 35 0.10 1.07 -8.67
N THR A 36 0.40 0.67 -7.42
CA THR A 36 0.22 1.52 -6.26
C THR A 36 1.60 1.82 -5.70
N PRO A 37 2.01 3.09 -5.65
CA PRO A 37 3.29 3.42 -5.03
C PRO A 37 3.36 2.89 -3.61
N SER A 38 4.49 2.28 -3.24
CA SER A 38 4.71 1.72 -1.91
C SER A 38 5.10 2.82 -0.94
N VAL A 39 4.19 3.79 -0.76
CA VAL A 39 4.41 5.00 0.02
C VAL A 39 3.25 5.19 0.99
N VAL A 40 3.56 5.52 2.24
CA VAL A 40 2.56 5.83 3.27
C VAL A 40 2.88 7.21 3.82
N ALA A 41 1.88 8.06 3.95
CA ALA A 41 2.03 9.38 4.52
C ALA A 41 0.98 9.61 5.60
N PHE A 42 1.32 10.45 6.58
CA PHE A 42 0.42 10.82 7.67
C PHE A 42 0.24 12.33 7.62
N THR A 43 -0.99 12.78 7.51
CA THR A 43 -1.29 14.21 7.50
C THR A 43 -1.20 14.79 8.91
N LYS A 44 -1.20 16.12 8.99
CA LYS A 44 -1.18 16.81 10.28
C LYS A 44 -2.42 16.50 11.11
N ASP A 45 -3.52 16.17 10.45
CA ASP A 45 -4.79 15.82 11.11
C ASP A 45 -4.84 14.36 11.56
N GLY A 46 -3.76 13.60 11.34
CA GLY A 46 -3.70 12.20 11.71
C GLY A 46 -4.27 11.25 10.67
N GLU A 47 -4.64 11.74 9.50
CA GLU A 47 -5.09 10.90 8.40
C GLU A 47 -3.93 10.11 7.80
N ARG A 48 -4.22 8.87 7.40
CA ARG A 48 -3.24 8.02 6.72
C ARG A 48 -3.53 7.99 5.23
N LEU A 49 -2.51 8.30 4.43
CA LEU A 49 -2.58 8.21 2.97
C LEU A 49 -1.64 7.11 2.49
N VAL A 50 -2.06 6.34 1.49
CA VAL A 50 -1.27 5.26 0.93
C VAL A 50 -1.30 5.34 -0.59
N GLY A 51 -0.17 5.11 -1.22
CA GLY A 51 -0.07 5.07 -2.67
C GLY A 51 0.16 6.43 -3.30
N GLY A 52 -0.55 6.71 -4.40
CA GLY A 52 -0.34 7.93 -5.18
C GLY A 52 -0.53 9.21 -4.40
N ALA A 53 -1.55 9.26 -3.54
CA ALA A 53 -1.78 10.43 -2.70
C ALA A 53 -0.62 10.69 -1.74
N ALA A 54 -0.06 9.61 -1.16
CA ALA A 54 1.10 9.71 -0.29
C ALA A 54 2.34 10.15 -1.05
N LYS A 55 2.56 9.58 -2.24
CA LYS A 55 3.70 9.92 -3.08
C LYS A 55 3.73 11.40 -3.46
N ARG A 56 2.57 11.97 -3.75
CA ARG A 56 2.47 13.38 -4.14
C ARG A 56 2.84 14.34 -3.01
N GLN A 57 2.91 13.86 -1.77
CA GLN A 57 3.26 14.67 -0.61
C GLN A 57 4.73 14.56 -0.19
N ILE A 58 5.54 13.77 -0.89
CA ILE A 58 6.93 13.55 -0.48
C ILE A 58 7.69 14.86 -0.29
N ALA A 59 7.55 15.80 -1.23
CA ALA A 59 8.28 17.06 -1.17
C ALA A 59 7.77 18.01 -0.08
N THR A 60 6.46 18.00 0.19
CA THR A 60 5.84 18.95 1.12
C THR A 60 5.62 18.37 2.52
N ASN A 61 5.75 17.06 2.68
CA ASN A 61 5.47 16.37 3.94
C ASN A 61 6.50 15.24 4.18
N SER A 62 7.76 15.50 3.88
CA SER A 62 8.80 14.46 3.91
C SER A 62 8.98 13.80 5.28
N GLY A 63 8.85 14.57 6.35
CA GLY A 63 9.02 14.04 7.71
C GLY A 63 7.91 13.09 8.17
N ARG A 64 6.81 13.04 7.44
CA ARG A 64 5.66 12.19 7.76
C ARG A 64 5.30 11.24 6.60
N THR A 65 6.23 11.07 5.66
CA THR A 65 6.03 10.21 4.50
C THR A 65 7.09 9.12 4.50
N VAL A 66 6.65 7.86 4.36
CA VAL A 66 7.54 6.69 4.36
C VAL A 66 7.50 6.04 2.99
N SER A 67 8.68 5.88 2.38
CA SER A 67 8.83 5.19 1.11
C SER A 67 9.86 4.08 1.23
N SER A 68 9.80 3.11 0.31
CA SER A 68 10.78 2.01 0.23
C SER A 68 10.95 1.24 1.54
N ILE A 69 9.89 1.10 2.31
CA ILE A 69 9.94 0.44 3.63
C ILE A 69 10.38 -1.03 3.54
N LYS A 70 10.14 -1.67 2.40
CA LYS A 70 10.53 -3.08 2.20
C LYS A 70 12.02 -3.31 2.41
N ARG A 71 12.85 -2.29 2.16
CA ARG A 71 14.30 -2.37 2.37
C ARG A 71 14.68 -2.55 3.84
N HIS A 72 13.77 -2.19 4.74
CA HIS A 72 14.01 -2.25 6.19
C HIS A 72 13.34 -3.43 6.87
N MET A 73 12.69 -4.31 6.10
CA MET A 73 12.05 -5.50 6.65
C MET A 73 13.08 -6.39 7.32
N GLY A 74 12.73 -6.89 8.51
CA GLY A 74 13.63 -7.74 9.29
C GLY A 74 14.70 -6.98 10.07
N SER A 75 14.72 -5.65 10.02
CA SER A 75 15.68 -4.83 10.76
C SER A 75 15.03 -4.18 11.98
N ASP A 76 15.83 -3.46 12.76
CA ASP A 76 15.36 -2.70 13.92
C ASP A 76 14.86 -1.31 13.54
N TYR A 77 14.74 -1.04 12.26
CA TYR A 77 14.28 0.26 11.76
C TYR A 77 12.89 0.60 12.31
N ARG A 78 12.72 1.85 12.72
CA ARG A 78 11.45 2.35 13.22
C ARG A 78 11.15 3.71 12.61
N VAL A 79 9.87 3.95 12.37
CA VAL A 79 9.39 5.25 11.89
C VAL A 79 8.69 5.97 13.05
N HIS A 80 9.13 7.17 13.33
CA HIS A 80 8.60 7.99 14.42
C HIS A 80 7.55 8.95 13.87
N ILE A 81 6.28 8.74 14.22
CA ILE A 81 5.19 9.60 13.74
C ILE A 81 4.17 9.77 14.88
N ASP A 82 3.88 11.02 15.22
CA ASP A 82 2.87 11.37 16.22
C ASP A 82 3.08 10.66 17.56
N GLY A 83 4.33 10.56 18.00
CA GLY A 83 4.67 9.92 19.27
C GLY A 83 4.61 8.40 19.25
N ARG A 84 4.49 7.79 18.08
CA ARG A 84 4.47 6.34 17.93
C ARG A 84 5.66 5.86 17.11
N ASP A 85 6.17 4.69 17.49
CA ASP A 85 7.21 4.01 16.74
C ASP A 85 6.56 2.92 15.89
N LEU A 86 6.65 3.04 14.58
CA LEU A 86 6.06 2.09 13.65
C LEU A 86 7.14 1.19 13.07
N THR A 87 6.87 -0.11 13.03
CA THR A 87 7.78 -1.08 12.43
C THR A 87 7.61 -1.14 10.92
N PRO A 88 8.61 -1.63 10.17
CA PRO A 88 8.43 -1.86 8.74
C PRO A 88 7.24 -2.76 8.43
N GLN A 89 6.98 -3.77 9.27
CA GLN A 89 5.85 -4.67 9.12
C GLN A 89 4.52 -3.92 9.24
N GLU A 90 4.42 -2.99 10.19
CA GLU A 90 3.20 -2.19 10.38
C GLU A 90 2.96 -1.29 9.17
N ILE A 91 4.00 -0.65 8.63
CA ILE A 91 3.89 0.19 7.44
C ILE A 91 3.50 -0.66 6.22
N SER A 92 4.13 -1.82 6.06
CA SER A 92 3.78 -2.74 4.97
C SER A 92 2.34 -3.22 5.06
N ALA A 93 1.85 -3.47 6.27
CA ALA A 93 0.45 -3.87 6.48
C ALA A 93 -0.52 -2.77 6.03
N MET A 94 -0.15 -1.50 6.20
CA MET A 94 -0.96 -0.38 5.73
C MET A 94 -1.09 -0.37 4.21
N ILE A 95 0.02 -0.66 3.51
CA ILE A 95 0.03 -0.76 2.05
C ILE A 95 -0.84 -1.93 1.60
N LEU A 96 -0.68 -3.09 2.23
CA LEU A 96 -1.47 -4.28 1.90
C LEU A 96 -2.96 -4.06 2.14
N THR A 97 -3.32 -3.35 3.21
CA THR A 97 -4.72 -3.03 3.51
C THR A 97 -5.35 -2.19 2.40
N LYS A 98 -4.64 -1.18 1.90
CA LYS A 98 -5.14 -0.38 0.79
C LYS A 98 -5.32 -1.22 -0.47
N ILE A 99 -4.31 -2.03 -0.80
CA ILE A 99 -4.35 -2.87 -2.00
C ILE A 99 -5.52 -3.85 -1.92
N ARG A 100 -5.74 -4.45 -0.76
CA ARG A 100 -6.85 -5.36 -0.54
C ARG A 100 -8.20 -4.65 -0.75
N ARG A 101 -8.36 -3.45 -0.20
CA ARG A 101 -9.58 -2.66 -0.35
C ARG A 101 -9.84 -2.29 -1.80
N ASP A 102 -8.78 -1.88 -2.53
CA ASP A 102 -8.90 -1.56 -3.95
C ASP A 102 -9.31 -2.80 -4.76
N ALA A 103 -8.75 -3.97 -4.43
CA ALA A 103 -9.10 -5.21 -5.09
C ALA A 103 -10.56 -5.61 -4.81
N GLU A 104 -10.99 -5.50 -3.57
CA GLU A 104 -12.36 -5.81 -3.19
C GLU A 104 -13.35 -4.88 -3.90
N SER A 105 -13.00 -3.60 -4.02
CA SER A 105 -13.81 -2.63 -4.72
C SER A 105 -13.92 -2.95 -6.22
N TYR A 106 -12.81 -3.33 -6.83
CA TYR A 106 -12.78 -3.73 -8.24
C TYR A 106 -13.60 -4.99 -8.50
N LEU A 107 -13.44 -6.00 -7.65
CA LEU A 107 -14.09 -7.29 -7.82
C LEU A 107 -15.55 -7.30 -7.35
N GLY A 108 -15.92 -6.37 -6.48
CA GLY A 108 -17.26 -6.33 -5.91
C GLY A 108 -17.53 -7.40 -4.88
N GLU A 109 -16.48 -8.05 -4.35
CA GLU A 109 -16.64 -9.10 -3.34
C GLU A 109 -15.40 -9.17 -2.43
N PRO A 110 -15.56 -9.77 -1.23
CA PRO A 110 -14.43 -9.90 -0.29
C PRO A 110 -13.29 -10.74 -0.82
N VAL A 111 -12.10 -10.41 -0.35
CA VAL A 111 -10.85 -11.15 -0.65
C VAL A 111 -10.39 -11.84 0.63
N THR A 112 -10.05 -13.10 0.53
CA THR A 112 -9.55 -13.89 1.68
C THR A 112 -8.11 -14.35 1.52
#